data_f7e6702a1a9a34ac03c9af6c282770f7
#
_entry.id   f7e6702a1a9a34ac03c9af6c282770f7
#
_cell.length_a   1.000
_cell.length_b   1.000
_cell.length_c   1.000
_cell.angle_alpha   90.00
_cell.angle_beta   90.00
_cell.angle_gamma   90.00
#
_symmetry.space_group_name_H-M   'P 1'
#
loop_
_entity.id
_entity.type
_entity.pdbx_description
1 polymer ?
#
loop_
_entity_poly.entity_id
_entity_poly.type
_entity_poly.pdbx_seq_one_letter_code
_entity_poly.pdbx_strand_id
1 'polypeptide(L)'
;IVGKEAGWVTYKSGEEDVPYDCGACHTTGYSPQGHQDDLPGIVGTWAEPGIRCEECHGPGGLHVKNPRGVRMLIDRDAELCGQCHIRSAVESIDAKGGFIEHHEQYEELFQSKHITLDCVICHDPHQGVVQLRQAEVQTTRTRCENCHVDETRFQDSQIHPNIMQCIDCHMPRIVKSAWGDAEKFTGDIRTHLMRINPTQIGQFSEDGTTALSEIGLDFAC
;
A
#
# COMPACT_ATOMS: atom_id res chain seq x y z
N ILE A 1 -18.69 -0.73 -9.49
CA ILE A 1 -20.14 -0.47 -9.44
C ILE A 1 -20.82 -1.81 -9.67
N VAL A 2 -21.50 -2.32 -8.64
CA VAL A 2 -22.18 -3.62 -8.71
C VAL A 2 -23.23 -3.58 -9.83
N GLY A 3 -23.19 -4.56 -10.74
CA GLY A 3 -24.18 -4.72 -11.79
C GLY A 3 -23.94 -3.97 -13.11
N LYS A 4 -22.77 -3.34 -13.29
CA LYS A 4 -22.34 -2.77 -14.58
C LYS A 4 -21.16 -3.57 -15.14
N GLU A 5 -21.13 -3.74 -16.45
CA GLU A 5 -19.96 -4.28 -17.13
C GLU A 5 -18.74 -3.42 -16.85
N ALA A 6 -17.57 -4.06 -16.75
CA ALA A 6 -16.30 -3.34 -16.55
C ALA A 6 -16.05 -2.42 -17.73
N GLY A 7 -15.76 -1.14 -17.44
CA GLY A 7 -15.50 -0.16 -18.49
C GLY A 7 -15.08 1.18 -17.88
N TRP A 8 -14.53 2.03 -18.74
CA TRP A 8 -14.17 3.39 -18.37
C TRP A 8 -15.42 4.27 -18.31
N VAL A 9 -15.49 5.07 -17.27
CA VAL A 9 -16.48 6.15 -17.14
C VAL A 9 -15.76 7.46 -16.95
N THR A 10 -16.35 8.54 -17.48
CA THR A 10 -15.81 9.88 -17.28
C THR A 10 -15.92 10.22 -15.78
N TYR A 11 -14.79 10.54 -15.17
CA TYR A 11 -14.74 10.95 -13.78
C TYR A 11 -15.45 12.28 -13.59
N LYS A 12 -16.38 12.34 -12.64
CA LYS A 12 -17.15 13.55 -12.32
C LYS A 12 -17.85 14.21 -13.51
N SER A 13 -18.28 13.43 -14.50
CA SER A 13 -19.00 13.94 -15.68
C SER A 13 -20.30 14.64 -15.28
N GLY A 14 -20.45 15.89 -15.69
CA GLY A 14 -21.59 16.73 -15.39
C GLY A 14 -21.59 17.39 -14.01
N GLU A 15 -20.50 17.22 -13.24
CA GLU A 15 -20.22 17.96 -12.03
C GLU A 15 -19.21 19.09 -12.35
N GLU A 16 -19.23 20.15 -11.54
CA GLU A 16 -18.27 21.28 -11.63
C GLU A 16 -17.68 21.54 -10.24
N ASP A 17 -16.46 22.03 -10.20
CA ASP A 17 -15.77 22.46 -8.98
C ASP A 17 -15.67 21.38 -7.87
N VAL A 18 -15.52 20.10 -8.25
CA VAL A 18 -15.35 19.00 -7.28
C VAL A 18 -13.88 18.87 -6.92
N PRO A 19 -13.50 18.96 -5.63
CA PRO A 19 -12.11 18.76 -5.21
C PRO A 19 -11.55 17.40 -5.66
N TYR A 20 -10.36 17.41 -6.22
CA TYR A 20 -9.64 16.18 -6.63
C TYR A 20 -8.65 15.74 -5.55
N ASP A 21 -9.17 15.34 -4.39
CA ASP A 21 -8.36 14.95 -3.23
C ASP A 21 -7.44 13.76 -3.50
N CYS A 22 -7.80 12.90 -4.44
CA CYS A 22 -6.95 11.78 -4.90
C CYS A 22 -5.60 12.26 -5.46
N GLY A 23 -5.54 13.50 -5.97
CA GLY A 23 -4.35 14.08 -6.60
C GLY A 23 -3.15 14.13 -5.66
N ALA A 24 -3.37 14.39 -4.37
CA ALA A 24 -2.31 14.47 -3.39
C ALA A 24 -1.46 13.18 -3.27
N CYS A 25 -2.05 12.02 -3.54
CA CYS A 25 -1.36 10.73 -3.46
C CYS A 25 -1.16 10.06 -4.83
N HIS A 26 -1.81 10.57 -5.89
CA HIS A 26 -1.81 9.93 -7.21
C HIS A 26 -1.20 10.77 -8.33
N THR A 27 -0.66 11.96 -7.99
CA THR A 27 0.02 12.84 -8.97
C THR A 27 1.29 13.41 -8.36
N THR A 28 2.14 13.99 -9.20
CA THR A 28 3.38 14.67 -8.79
C THR A 28 3.21 16.18 -8.87
N GLY A 29 3.58 16.88 -7.79
CA GLY A 29 3.46 18.33 -7.71
C GLY A 29 2.00 18.80 -7.65
N TYR A 30 1.19 18.13 -6.87
CA TYR A 30 -0.23 18.45 -6.70
C TYR A 30 -0.46 19.81 -6.05
N SER A 31 -1.45 20.53 -6.55
CA SER A 31 -2.02 21.73 -5.94
C SER A 31 -3.55 21.59 -5.85
N PRO A 32 -4.17 21.87 -4.70
CA PRO A 32 -5.62 21.79 -4.55
C PRO A 32 -6.37 22.97 -5.21
N GLN A 33 -5.71 23.76 -6.05
CA GLN A 33 -6.25 24.95 -6.68
C GLN A 33 -6.20 24.85 -8.21
N GLY A 34 -7.10 25.57 -8.87
CA GLY A 34 -7.18 25.62 -10.32
C GLY A 34 -7.81 24.39 -10.95
N HIS A 35 -7.78 24.32 -12.27
CA HIS A 35 -8.35 23.22 -13.04
C HIS A 35 -7.28 22.67 -13.97
N GLN A 36 -7.00 21.38 -13.89
CA GLN A 36 -6.06 20.70 -14.77
C GLN A 36 -6.63 20.67 -16.19
N ASP A 37 -5.81 21.09 -17.17
CA ASP A 37 -6.16 21.04 -18.60
C ASP A 37 -7.52 21.71 -18.90
N ASP A 38 -7.85 22.77 -18.18
CA ASP A 38 -9.12 23.49 -18.28
C ASP A 38 -10.37 22.61 -18.03
N LEU A 39 -10.23 21.53 -17.26
CA LEU A 39 -11.33 20.64 -16.91
C LEU A 39 -12.16 21.24 -15.76
N PRO A 40 -13.39 21.69 -15.98
CA PRO A 40 -14.20 22.32 -14.91
C PRO A 40 -14.77 21.32 -13.91
N GLY A 41 -14.78 20.04 -14.23
CA GLY A 41 -15.36 19.00 -13.37
C GLY A 41 -14.59 18.72 -12.10
N ILE A 42 -13.31 19.09 -12.03
CA ILE A 42 -12.44 18.87 -10.88
C ILE A 42 -11.65 20.12 -10.53
N VAL A 43 -11.45 20.37 -9.25
CA VAL A 43 -10.54 21.38 -8.71
C VAL A 43 -9.25 20.70 -8.27
N GLY A 44 -8.14 21.19 -8.74
CA GLY A 44 -6.79 20.68 -8.50
C GLY A 44 -5.97 20.61 -9.78
N THR A 45 -4.69 20.86 -9.63
CA THR A 45 -3.71 20.77 -10.73
C THR A 45 -2.52 19.94 -10.29
N TRP A 46 -1.75 19.44 -11.25
CA TRP A 46 -0.53 18.67 -11.01
C TRP A 46 0.49 18.90 -12.13
N ALA A 47 1.76 18.74 -11.79
CA ALA A 47 2.84 18.87 -12.78
C ALA A 47 2.91 17.64 -13.70
N GLU A 48 2.79 16.43 -13.10
CA GLU A 48 2.84 15.18 -13.85
C GLU A 48 1.80 14.17 -13.32
N PRO A 49 1.17 13.38 -14.18
CA PRO A 49 0.28 12.30 -13.76
C PRO A 49 1.09 11.13 -13.17
N GLY A 50 0.57 10.55 -12.08
CA GLY A 50 1.23 9.49 -11.33
C GLY A 50 2.39 9.99 -10.49
N ILE A 51 2.95 9.10 -9.69
CA ILE A 51 4.08 9.39 -8.81
C ILE A 51 5.37 9.27 -9.62
N ARG A 52 6.07 10.41 -9.76
CA ARG A 52 7.34 10.55 -10.49
C ARG A 52 8.48 10.87 -9.53
N CYS A 53 9.67 11.00 -10.08
CA CYS A 53 10.90 11.22 -9.31
C CYS A 53 10.81 12.38 -8.33
N GLU A 54 10.23 13.50 -8.77
CA GLU A 54 10.18 14.73 -7.97
C GLU A 54 9.23 14.67 -6.79
N GLU A 55 8.27 13.74 -6.76
CA GLU A 55 7.39 13.55 -5.60
C GLU A 55 8.17 13.06 -4.37
N CYS A 56 9.15 12.18 -4.58
CA CYS A 56 10.01 11.66 -3.50
C CYS A 56 11.32 12.42 -3.35
N HIS A 57 11.89 12.93 -4.44
CA HIS A 57 13.22 13.55 -4.46
C HIS A 57 13.21 15.08 -4.47
N GLY A 58 12.01 15.69 -4.51
CA GLY A 58 11.87 17.14 -4.68
C GLY A 58 12.25 17.64 -6.07
N PRO A 59 12.15 18.95 -6.32
CA PRO A 59 12.35 19.53 -7.65
C PRO A 59 13.77 19.30 -8.21
N GLY A 60 13.86 18.62 -9.35
CA GLY A 60 15.12 18.22 -10.00
C GLY A 60 15.74 19.23 -10.98
N GLY A 61 15.07 20.35 -11.28
CA GLY A 61 15.49 21.26 -12.34
C GLY A 61 16.89 21.86 -12.17
N LEU A 62 17.35 22.11 -10.95
CA LEU A 62 18.73 22.56 -10.66
C LEU A 62 19.72 21.40 -10.74
N HIS A 63 19.31 20.21 -10.28
CA HIS A 63 20.15 19.02 -10.38
C HIS A 63 20.44 18.67 -11.85
N VAL A 64 19.46 18.67 -12.71
CA VAL A 64 19.63 18.39 -14.16
C VAL A 64 20.64 19.35 -14.80
N LYS A 65 20.64 20.63 -14.39
CA LYS A 65 21.60 21.63 -14.90
C LYS A 65 23.01 21.46 -14.34
N ASN A 66 23.14 20.94 -13.13
CA ASN A 66 24.43 20.72 -12.46
C ASN A 66 24.41 19.45 -11.59
N PRO A 67 24.44 18.25 -12.19
CA PRO A 67 24.25 16.99 -11.45
C PRO A 67 25.34 16.70 -10.41
N ARG A 68 26.52 17.28 -10.57
CA ARG A 68 27.63 17.10 -9.61
C ARG A 68 27.62 18.10 -8.47
N GLY A 69 27.07 19.30 -8.70
CA GLY A 69 27.04 20.39 -7.72
C GLY A 69 25.78 20.47 -6.90
N VAL A 70 24.67 19.96 -7.41
CA VAL A 70 23.37 19.95 -6.74
C VAL A 70 22.93 18.51 -6.49
N ARG A 71 22.73 18.14 -5.23
CA ARG A 71 22.24 16.79 -4.87
C ARG A 71 20.73 16.80 -4.76
N MET A 72 20.10 15.71 -5.19
CA MET A 72 18.70 15.42 -4.89
C MET A 72 18.54 14.95 -3.45
N LEU A 73 17.38 15.20 -2.87
CA LEU A 73 17.00 14.61 -1.59
C LEU A 73 16.95 13.08 -1.74
N ILE A 74 17.51 12.38 -0.77
CA ILE A 74 17.38 10.93 -0.63
C ILE A 74 16.88 10.69 0.78
N ASP A 75 15.58 10.57 0.89
CA ASP A 75 14.91 10.18 2.11
C ASP A 75 14.58 8.70 2.05
N ARG A 76 14.76 7.99 3.15
CA ARG A 76 14.47 6.55 3.27
C ARG A 76 13.51 6.25 4.40
N ASP A 77 13.10 7.27 5.12
CA ASP A 77 12.19 7.16 6.24
C ASP A 77 10.82 6.64 5.78
N ALA A 78 10.23 5.78 6.56
CA ALA A 78 8.89 5.26 6.31
C ALA A 78 7.83 6.37 6.26
N GLU A 79 8.05 7.49 6.95
CA GLU A 79 7.16 8.65 6.93
C GLU A 79 6.99 9.25 5.53
N LEU A 80 8.03 9.21 4.67
CA LEU A 80 7.91 9.65 3.29
C LEU A 80 6.85 8.83 2.54
N CYS A 81 6.86 7.52 2.72
CA CYS A 81 5.88 6.63 2.11
C CYS A 81 4.49 6.82 2.74
N GLY A 82 4.46 7.02 4.06
CA GLY A 82 3.26 7.26 4.85
C GLY A 82 2.47 8.49 4.44
N GLN A 83 3.04 9.46 3.73
CA GLN A 83 2.30 10.60 3.20
C GLN A 83 1.18 10.20 2.23
N CYS A 84 1.32 9.04 1.57
CA CYS A 84 0.34 8.52 0.61
C CYS A 84 -0.18 7.13 1.00
N HIS A 85 0.64 6.30 1.64
CA HIS A 85 0.27 4.94 2.07
C HIS A 85 -0.35 4.92 3.47
N ILE A 86 -1.22 5.89 3.74
CA ILE A 86 -1.97 6.10 4.97
C ILE A 86 -3.43 6.38 4.64
N ARG A 87 -4.35 5.96 5.49
CA ARG A 87 -5.78 6.23 5.36
C ARG A 87 -6.32 7.14 6.45
N SER A 88 -5.91 6.88 7.67
CA SER A 88 -6.37 7.58 8.87
C SER A 88 -5.22 7.79 9.87
N ALA A 89 -5.52 7.76 11.16
CA ALA A 89 -4.50 7.84 12.20
C ALA A 89 -3.81 6.48 12.39
N VAL A 90 -2.52 6.50 12.70
CA VAL A 90 -1.69 5.28 12.88
C VAL A 90 -2.17 4.35 13.99
N GLU A 91 -3.05 4.82 14.86
CA GLU A 91 -3.65 4.04 15.95
C GLU A 91 -4.85 3.19 15.50
N SER A 92 -5.35 3.40 14.28
CA SER A 92 -6.54 2.74 13.75
C SER A 92 -6.28 2.22 12.35
N ILE A 93 -6.83 1.05 12.03
CA ILE A 93 -6.79 0.45 10.69
C ILE A 93 -8.22 0.41 10.19
N ASP A 94 -8.57 1.27 9.25
CA ASP A 94 -9.93 1.39 8.75
C ASP A 94 -10.33 0.17 7.94
N ALA A 95 -11.56 -0.29 8.15
CA ALA A 95 -12.11 -1.46 7.49
C ALA A 95 -13.54 -1.22 7.01
N LYS A 96 -13.91 -1.91 5.96
CA LYS A 96 -15.27 -1.83 5.41
C LYS A 96 -15.64 -3.07 4.61
N GLY A 97 -16.81 -3.61 4.89
CA GLY A 97 -17.38 -4.74 4.14
C GLY A 97 -16.56 -6.01 4.23
N GLY A 98 -15.90 -6.25 5.38
CA GLY A 98 -15.08 -7.42 5.65
C GLY A 98 -13.67 -7.37 5.04
N PHE A 99 -13.17 -6.18 4.74
CA PHE A 99 -11.82 -5.96 4.24
C PHE A 99 -11.20 -4.72 4.90
N ILE A 100 -9.89 -4.74 5.06
CA ILE A 100 -9.10 -3.53 5.32
C ILE A 100 -9.21 -2.62 4.08
N GLU A 101 -9.34 -1.34 4.29
CA GLU A 101 -9.34 -0.37 3.18
C GLU A 101 -7.93 -0.24 2.59
N HIS A 102 -7.82 0.11 1.31
CA HIS A 102 -6.53 0.27 0.66
C HIS A 102 -5.79 1.54 1.14
N HIS A 103 -4.47 1.57 0.99
CA HIS A 103 -3.51 2.61 1.42
C HIS A 103 -3.14 2.60 2.91
N GLU A 104 -3.45 1.55 3.66
CA GLU A 104 -3.19 1.48 5.09
C GLU A 104 -1.89 0.74 5.45
N GLN A 105 -0.96 0.61 4.51
CA GLN A 105 0.30 -0.11 4.75
C GLN A 105 1.14 0.54 5.85
N TYR A 106 1.06 1.86 6.01
CA TYR A 106 1.79 2.60 7.03
C TYR A 106 1.21 2.33 8.41
N GLU A 107 -0.12 2.43 8.59
CA GLU A 107 -0.79 2.11 9.86
C GLU A 107 -0.59 0.66 10.25
N GLU A 108 -0.74 -0.27 9.30
CA GLU A 108 -0.54 -1.70 9.54
C GLU A 108 0.89 -1.98 10.01
N LEU A 109 1.91 -1.42 9.33
CA LEU A 109 3.31 -1.56 9.73
C LEU A 109 3.56 -0.92 11.09
N PHE A 110 2.99 0.26 11.35
CA PHE A 110 3.14 0.98 12.60
C PHE A 110 2.59 0.19 13.80
N GLN A 111 1.53 -0.59 13.61
CA GLN A 111 0.96 -1.47 14.62
C GLN A 111 1.65 -2.85 14.69
N SER A 112 2.50 -3.16 13.74
CA SER A 112 3.23 -4.44 13.70
C SER A 112 4.50 -4.41 14.56
N LYS A 113 5.13 -5.57 14.73
CA LYS A 113 6.46 -5.66 15.37
C LYS A 113 7.59 -5.10 14.49
N HIS A 114 7.30 -4.76 13.25
CA HIS A 114 8.25 -4.19 12.29
C HIS A 114 8.23 -2.64 12.28
N ILE A 115 7.58 -2.01 13.24
CA ILE A 115 7.48 -0.54 13.39
C ILE A 115 8.82 0.22 13.28
N THR A 116 9.93 -0.45 13.56
CA THR A 116 11.28 0.16 13.48
C THR A 116 11.94 0.00 12.12
N LEU A 117 11.27 -0.61 11.15
CA LEU A 117 11.80 -0.83 9.82
C LEU A 117 11.22 0.17 8.82
N ASP A 118 12.11 0.70 7.99
CA ASP A 118 11.70 1.52 6.86
C ASP A 118 11.19 0.66 5.70
N CYS A 119 10.26 1.19 4.94
CA CYS A 119 9.66 0.49 3.79
C CYS A 119 10.72 0.02 2.79
N VAL A 120 11.77 0.83 2.62
CA VAL A 120 12.87 0.53 1.68
C VAL A 120 13.78 -0.63 2.12
N ILE A 121 13.63 -1.15 3.33
CA ILE A 121 14.30 -2.39 3.76
C ILE A 121 13.76 -3.56 2.94
N CYS A 122 12.45 -3.60 2.75
CA CYS A 122 11.77 -4.68 2.00
C CYS A 122 11.47 -4.29 0.56
N HIS A 123 11.14 -3.04 0.26
CA HIS A 123 10.74 -2.59 -1.07
C HIS A 123 11.84 -1.82 -1.79
N ASP A 124 11.88 -1.96 -3.12
CA ASP A 124 12.62 -1.04 -3.99
C ASP A 124 11.63 0.04 -4.47
N PRO A 125 11.80 1.31 -4.06
CA PRO A 125 10.87 2.37 -4.43
C PRO A 125 10.87 2.70 -5.92
N HIS A 126 11.89 2.23 -6.67
CA HIS A 126 11.98 2.42 -8.12
C HIS A 126 11.36 1.27 -8.92
N GLN A 127 10.80 0.25 -8.24
CA GLN A 127 10.18 -0.91 -8.87
C GLN A 127 8.79 -1.15 -8.29
N GLY A 128 7.78 -1.11 -9.13
CA GLY A 128 6.41 -1.37 -8.69
C GLY A 128 6.19 -2.83 -8.32
N VAL A 129 5.64 -3.09 -7.14
CA VAL A 129 5.31 -4.45 -6.67
C VAL A 129 4.35 -5.18 -7.63
N VAL A 130 3.41 -4.45 -8.24
CA VAL A 130 2.46 -5.02 -9.20
C VAL A 130 3.20 -5.53 -10.45
N GLN A 131 4.11 -4.71 -10.99
CA GLN A 131 4.91 -5.07 -12.17
C GLN A 131 5.84 -6.25 -11.88
N LEU A 132 6.50 -6.27 -10.72
CA LEU A 132 7.33 -7.40 -10.30
C LEU A 132 6.52 -8.69 -10.19
N ARG A 133 5.33 -8.62 -9.60
CA ARG A 133 4.41 -9.76 -9.49
C ARG A 133 3.93 -10.26 -10.86
N GLN A 134 3.61 -9.35 -11.78
CA GLN A 134 3.23 -9.72 -13.15
C GLN A 134 4.36 -10.37 -13.93
N ALA A 135 5.60 -9.99 -13.62
CA ALA A 135 6.80 -10.58 -14.20
C ALA A 135 7.24 -11.88 -13.48
N GLU A 136 6.47 -12.34 -12.49
CA GLU A 136 6.77 -13.54 -11.67
C GLU A 136 8.15 -13.51 -11.00
N VAL A 137 8.63 -12.30 -10.68
CA VAL A 137 9.89 -12.13 -9.96
C VAL A 137 9.63 -11.72 -8.50
N GLN A 138 10.67 -11.83 -7.67
CA GLN A 138 10.59 -11.46 -6.26
C GLN A 138 10.15 -10.00 -6.11
N THR A 139 9.12 -9.77 -5.30
CA THR A 139 8.51 -8.44 -5.10
C THR A 139 9.18 -7.63 -4.00
N THR A 140 10.08 -8.23 -3.23
CA THR A 140 10.84 -7.57 -2.17
C THR A 140 12.34 -7.73 -2.39
N ARG A 141 13.12 -6.73 -2.04
CA ARG A 141 14.59 -6.77 -2.11
C ARG A 141 15.23 -7.56 -0.97
N THR A 142 14.52 -7.68 0.16
CA THR A 142 14.95 -8.46 1.33
C THR A 142 13.92 -9.54 1.58
N ARG A 143 14.37 -10.75 1.88
CA ARG A 143 13.52 -11.88 2.25
C ARG A 143 13.37 -11.96 3.76
N CYS A 144 12.27 -12.53 4.22
CA CYS A 144 11.98 -12.76 5.64
C CYS A 144 13.10 -13.57 6.32
N GLU A 145 13.60 -14.56 5.62
CA GLU A 145 14.66 -15.49 6.06
C GLU A 145 16.00 -14.81 6.38
N ASN A 146 16.22 -13.62 5.84
CA ASN A 146 17.44 -12.85 6.12
C ASN A 146 17.53 -12.39 7.58
N CYS A 147 16.37 -12.22 8.24
CA CYS A 147 16.28 -11.81 9.64
C CYS A 147 15.67 -12.90 10.51
N HIS A 148 14.71 -13.67 10.00
CA HIS A 148 13.98 -14.74 10.69
C HIS A 148 14.61 -16.12 10.44
N VAL A 149 15.88 -16.27 10.83
CA VAL A 149 16.67 -17.48 10.54
C VAL A 149 16.15 -18.72 11.29
N ASP A 150 15.71 -18.57 12.53
CA ASP A 150 15.25 -19.69 13.34
C ASP A 150 13.85 -20.14 12.92
N GLU A 151 12.98 -19.20 12.56
CA GLU A 151 11.65 -19.46 12.00
C GLU A 151 11.76 -20.17 10.65
N THR A 152 12.73 -19.80 9.83
CA THR A 152 13.00 -20.48 8.56
C THR A 152 13.40 -21.95 8.76
N ARG A 153 14.28 -22.22 9.71
CA ARG A 153 14.68 -23.60 10.06
C ARG A 153 13.49 -24.43 10.52
N PHE A 154 12.58 -23.83 11.28
CA PHE A 154 11.36 -24.50 11.71
C PHE A 154 10.44 -24.77 10.50
N GLN A 155 10.23 -23.79 9.62
CA GLN A 155 9.45 -23.94 8.39
C GLN A 155 10.00 -25.07 7.51
N ASP A 156 11.29 -25.09 7.26
CA ASP A 156 11.95 -26.10 6.44
C ASP A 156 11.78 -27.53 7.02
N SER A 157 11.63 -27.64 8.33
CA SER A 157 11.47 -28.93 9.02
C SER A 157 10.02 -29.41 9.13
N GLN A 158 9.04 -28.51 9.12
CA GLN A 158 7.64 -28.80 9.42
C GLN A 158 6.69 -28.49 8.26
N ILE A 159 6.97 -27.44 7.51
CA ILE A 159 6.13 -26.95 6.42
C ILE A 159 6.97 -27.00 5.15
N HIS A 160 6.54 -27.70 4.11
CA HIS A 160 7.29 -27.77 2.87
C HIS A 160 7.38 -26.37 2.21
N PRO A 161 8.57 -25.73 2.13
CA PRO A 161 8.75 -24.36 1.64
C PRO A 161 8.33 -24.18 0.18
N ASN A 162 8.26 -25.27 -0.58
CA ASN A 162 7.80 -25.25 -1.98
C ASN A 162 6.28 -25.14 -2.13
N ILE A 163 5.53 -25.25 -1.05
CA ILE A 163 4.06 -25.21 -1.08
C ILE A 163 3.53 -23.91 -0.50
N MET A 164 4.18 -23.38 0.55
CA MET A 164 3.74 -22.17 1.26
C MET A 164 4.93 -21.26 1.51
N GLN A 165 4.74 -19.98 1.27
CA GLN A 165 5.69 -18.92 1.64
C GLN A 165 5.26 -18.24 2.96
N CYS A 166 6.21 -17.64 3.68
CA CYS A 166 5.92 -16.91 4.92
C CYS A 166 4.81 -15.87 4.74
N ILE A 167 4.81 -15.19 3.60
CA ILE A 167 3.81 -14.17 3.26
C ILE A 167 2.39 -14.72 3.04
N ASP A 168 2.21 -16.01 2.86
CA ASP A 168 0.87 -16.56 2.64
C ASP A 168 0.06 -16.58 3.92
N CYS A 169 0.71 -16.80 5.06
CA CYS A 169 0.09 -16.73 6.38
C CYS A 169 0.32 -15.39 7.08
N HIS A 170 1.56 -14.83 7.00
CA HIS A 170 1.92 -13.62 7.73
C HIS A 170 1.56 -12.31 7.01
N MET A 171 1.19 -12.37 5.74
CA MET A 171 0.70 -11.23 4.95
C MET A 171 -0.46 -11.68 4.05
N PRO A 172 -1.55 -12.24 4.62
CA PRO A 172 -2.68 -12.70 3.84
C PRO A 172 -3.31 -11.54 3.05
N ARG A 173 -4.09 -11.88 2.02
CA ARG A 173 -4.76 -10.89 1.16
C ARG A 173 -6.11 -10.48 1.75
N ILE A 174 -6.08 -9.70 2.80
CA ILE A 174 -7.27 -9.18 3.52
C ILE A 174 -7.51 -7.69 3.27
N VAL A 175 -6.76 -7.09 2.37
CA VAL A 175 -6.91 -5.68 1.96
C VAL A 175 -7.53 -5.63 0.58
N LYS A 176 -8.48 -4.73 0.38
CA LYS A 176 -9.21 -4.56 -0.87
C LYS A 176 -8.97 -3.18 -1.48
N SER A 177 -8.37 -3.13 -2.66
CA SER A 177 -8.30 -1.92 -3.49
C SER A 177 -9.36 -1.92 -4.58
N ALA A 178 -9.39 -2.94 -5.42
CA ALA A 178 -10.32 -3.06 -6.54
C ALA A 178 -11.18 -4.33 -6.49
N TRP A 179 -10.63 -5.42 -5.96
CA TRP A 179 -11.28 -6.71 -5.93
C TRP A 179 -11.16 -7.40 -4.57
N GLY A 180 -12.20 -8.16 -4.21
CA GLY A 180 -12.20 -9.03 -3.05
C GLY A 180 -13.30 -10.07 -3.17
N ASP A 181 -13.09 -11.23 -2.56
CA ASP A 181 -14.02 -12.34 -2.49
C ASP A 181 -14.29 -12.67 -1.01
N ALA A 182 -15.42 -12.20 -0.50
CA ALA A 182 -15.78 -12.38 0.90
C ALA A 182 -16.09 -13.84 1.28
N GLU A 183 -16.46 -14.68 0.30
CA GLU A 183 -16.69 -16.11 0.56
C GLU A 183 -15.38 -16.88 0.75
N LYS A 184 -14.31 -16.38 0.13
CA LYS A 184 -12.97 -16.96 0.21
C LYS A 184 -12.04 -16.16 1.16
N PHE A 185 -12.55 -15.13 1.81
CA PHE A 185 -11.78 -14.24 2.69
C PHE A 185 -10.50 -13.71 2.03
N THR A 186 -10.55 -13.37 0.74
CA THR A 186 -9.38 -12.92 -0.01
C THR A 186 -9.62 -11.60 -0.72
N GLY A 187 -8.68 -10.66 -0.55
CA GLY A 187 -8.61 -9.40 -1.29
C GLY A 187 -7.50 -9.42 -2.33
N ASP A 188 -7.25 -8.28 -2.94
CA ASP A 188 -6.25 -8.10 -3.98
C ASP A 188 -4.88 -7.63 -3.45
N ILE A 189 -4.82 -7.12 -2.23
CA ILE A 189 -3.60 -6.61 -1.59
C ILE A 189 -3.28 -7.40 -0.31
N ARG A 190 -1.99 -7.56 -0.02
CA ARG A 190 -1.51 -8.19 1.21
C ARG A 190 -1.44 -7.17 2.34
N THR A 191 -1.87 -7.59 3.53
CA THR A 191 -1.69 -6.80 4.76
C THR A 191 -0.23 -6.73 5.20
N HIS A 192 0.13 -5.70 5.97
CA HIS A 192 1.44 -5.51 6.61
C HIS A 192 1.40 -5.71 8.14
N LEU A 193 0.36 -6.35 8.67
CA LEU A 193 0.24 -6.68 10.09
C LEU A 193 1.26 -7.73 10.57
N MET A 194 1.52 -8.71 9.74
CA MET A 194 2.55 -9.76 9.87
C MET A 194 2.43 -10.67 11.09
N ARG A 195 1.80 -10.28 12.18
CA ARG A 195 1.67 -11.07 13.39
C ARG A 195 0.34 -11.81 13.42
N ILE A 196 0.42 -13.15 13.57
CA ILE A 196 -0.74 -14.01 13.75
C ILE A 196 -1.02 -14.19 15.26
N ASN A 197 -2.28 -14.00 15.65
CA ASN A 197 -2.77 -14.34 16.97
C ASN A 197 -3.52 -15.67 16.91
N PRO A 198 -2.94 -16.78 17.41
CA PRO A 198 -3.54 -18.11 17.29
C PRO A 198 -4.80 -18.31 18.14
N THR A 199 -5.12 -17.37 19.02
CA THR A 199 -6.32 -17.42 19.87
C THR A 199 -7.42 -16.47 19.42
N GLN A 200 -7.12 -15.61 18.42
CA GLN A 200 -8.07 -14.66 17.84
C GLN A 200 -8.81 -15.30 16.67
N ILE A 201 -10.13 -15.23 16.70
CA ILE A 201 -11.00 -15.56 15.59
C ILE A 201 -11.66 -14.25 15.13
N GLY A 202 -11.69 -14.04 13.83
CA GLY A 202 -12.11 -12.76 13.22
C GLY A 202 -10.97 -11.74 13.13
N GLN A 203 -11.12 -10.82 12.20
CA GLN A 203 -10.12 -9.80 11.87
C GLN A 203 -10.60 -8.37 12.17
N PHE A 204 -11.89 -8.20 12.37
CA PHE A 204 -12.51 -6.89 12.42
C PHE A 204 -13.19 -6.66 13.78
N SER A 205 -13.38 -5.37 14.12
CA SER A 205 -14.22 -4.95 15.24
C SER A 205 -15.66 -5.44 15.07
N GLU A 206 -16.44 -5.45 16.16
CA GLU A 206 -17.84 -5.91 16.11
C GLU A 206 -18.71 -5.12 15.12
N ASP A 207 -18.44 -3.83 14.94
CA ASP A 207 -19.13 -2.97 13.98
C ASP A 207 -18.54 -3.03 12.56
N GLY A 208 -17.42 -3.74 12.38
CA GLY A 208 -16.75 -3.90 11.08
C GLY A 208 -16.07 -2.64 10.53
N THR A 209 -15.88 -1.62 11.36
CA THR A 209 -15.29 -0.34 10.91
C THR A 209 -13.79 -0.27 11.05
N THR A 210 -13.19 -1.15 11.86
CA THR A 210 -11.74 -1.25 12.04
C THR A 210 -11.26 -2.67 11.96
N ALA A 211 -10.01 -2.87 11.54
CA ALA A 211 -9.31 -4.13 11.64
C ALA A 211 -8.50 -4.21 12.93
N LEU A 212 -8.32 -5.43 13.42
CA LEU A 212 -7.48 -5.71 14.57
C LEU A 212 -5.99 -5.70 14.16
N SER A 213 -5.12 -5.31 15.07
CA SER A 213 -3.68 -5.16 14.83
C SER A 213 -2.90 -6.47 14.67
N GLU A 214 -3.53 -7.59 14.93
CA GLU A 214 -2.99 -8.93 14.72
C GLU A 214 -3.91 -9.72 13.79
N ILE A 215 -3.35 -10.62 13.01
CA ILE A 215 -4.09 -11.43 12.04
C ILE A 215 -4.80 -12.56 12.82
N GLY A 216 -6.11 -12.64 12.69
CA GLY A 216 -6.89 -13.76 13.23
C GLY A 216 -6.51 -15.08 12.57
N LEU A 217 -6.63 -16.19 13.34
CA LEU A 217 -6.23 -17.51 12.86
C LEU A 217 -6.98 -17.93 11.59
N ASP A 218 -8.25 -17.60 11.49
CA ASP A 218 -9.13 -17.88 10.35
C ASP A 218 -8.81 -17.07 9.08
N PHE A 219 -8.01 -16.00 9.21
CA PHE A 219 -7.51 -15.21 8.08
C PHE A 219 -6.04 -15.54 7.71
N ALA A 220 -5.31 -16.20 8.60
CA ALA A 220 -3.93 -16.58 8.37
C ALA A 220 -3.77 -17.92 7.65
N CYS A 221 -4.81 -18.79 7.70
CA CYS A 221 -4.69 -20.18 7.23
C CYS A 221 -5.85 -20.60 6.33
#